data_126bc47772b238de76055ccfa1c9d390
#
_entry.id   126bc47772b238de76055ccfa1c9d390
#
_cell.length_a   1.000
_cell.length_b   1.000
_cell.length_c   1.000
_cell.angle_alpha   90.00
_cell.angle_beta   90.00
_cell.angle_gamma   90.00
#
_symmetry.space_group_name_H-M   'P 1'
#
loop_
_entity.id
_entity.type
_entity.pdbx_description
1 polymer ?
#
loop_
_entity_poly.entity_id
_entity_poly.type
_entity_poly.pdbx_seq_one_letter_code
_entity_poly.pdbx_strand_id
1 'polypeptide(L)'
;TKATLSLIGLFLGRSGVSVVYEPVSGREFPRFSGIKTFFRMPHVAVDADYDVAMIGLPFDGGVSYRPGARFAPSRVREISALGRVYHMGRMEAFTKKVKVADIGDCPPVPNSLEKSYERIQSFYGKVLGHGKRTITVGGDHSVTLPILREMRKKYGKPLSFIHFDAHLDTYPPAWEMDYHHGSFARHAVEEGLVDPKRYHMIGIRGPLTGSDDLAFVKKHGIQVHTMDEIRDKGAKAFVQSLPDFGKEPTYISYDIDCLDPSCAPGTGTPVPGGLTTYEVQQILRGLKVKNLVGADVVEVSPPFDVSDLTSLAAMDAMFEFLGLYASQA
;
A
#
# COMPACT_ATOMS: atom_id res chain seq x y z
N THR A 1 -41.10 4.99 -0.68
CA THR A 1 -41.02 5.05 -2.16
C THR A 1 -39.91 5.94 -2.70
N LYS A 2 -39.17 6.69 -1.86
CA LYS A 2 -37.96 7.44 -2.28
C LYS A 2 -36.63 6.66 -2.06
N ALA A 3 -36.64 5.60 -1.27
CA ALA A 3 -35.48 4.78 -0.97
C ALA A 3 -35.09 3.80 -2.10
N THR A 4 -36.03 3.41 -2.95
CA THR A 4 -35.82 2.38 -3.97
C THR A 4 -35.07 2.90 -5.22
N LEU A 5 -35.03 4.21 -5.43
CA LEU A 5 -34.32 4.81 -6.59
C LEU A 5 -32.83 5.08 -6.36
N SER A 6 -32.35 5.04 -5.11
CA SER A 6 -30.92 5.20 -4.77
C SER A 6 -30.05 3.98 -5.13
N LEU A 7 -30.65 2.81 -5.28
CA LEU A 7 -29.93 1.55 -5.51
C LEU A 7 -29.51 1.31 -6.98
N ILE A 8 -30.23 1.90 -7.93
CA ILE A 8 -29.97 1.69 -9.37
C ILE A 8 -28.89 2.67 -9.88
N GLY A 9 -28.61 3.76 -9.15
CA GLY A 9 -27.59 4.74 -9.50
C GLY A 9 -26.13 4.28 -9.33
N LEU A 10 -25.89 3.14 -8.69
CA LEU A 10 -24.55 2.64 -8.37
C LEU A 10 -23.82 2.03 -9.59
N PHE A 11 -24.47 1.80 -10.71
CA PHE A 11 -23.91 0.95 -11.79
C PHE A 11 -23.89 1.55 -13.21
N LEU A 12 -24.46 2.71 -13.42
CA LEU A 12 -24.40 3.34 -14.74
C LEU A 12 -24.08 4.82 -14.58
N GLY A 13 -22.93 5.25 -15.06
CA GLY A 13 -22.58 6.68 -15.21
C GLY A 13 -23.59 7.38 -16.12
N ARG A 14 -24.81 7.63 -15.62
CA ARG A 14 -25.77 8.54 -16.24
C ARG A 14 -25.45 9.95 -15.76
N SER A 15 -25.22 10.83 -16.73
CA SER A 15 -25.12 12.27 -16.52
C SER A 15 -26.25 12.76 -15.58
N GLY A 16 -25.90 13.27 -14.40
CA GLY A 16 -26.83 13.91 -13.48
C GLY A 16 -26.96 13.33 -12.07
N VAL A 17 -26.34 12.18 -11.74
CA VAL A 17 -26.37 11.64 -10.36
C VAL A 17 -25.03 11.93 -9.70
N SER A 18 -25.03 12.73 -8.62
CA SER A 18 -23.83 12.97 -7.82
C SER A 18 -23.43 11.71 -7.07
N VAL A 19 -22.16 11.31 -7.20
CA VAL A 19 -21.61 10.18 -6.42
C VAL A 19 -21.50 10.57 -4.96
N VAL A 20 -22.02 9.71 -4.06
CA VAL A 20 -21.86 9.87 -2.63
C VAL A 20 -20.62 9.08 -2.18
N TYR A 21 -19.61 9.78 -1.70
CA TYR A 21 -18.33 9.20 -1.24
C TYR A 21 -18.43 8.75 0.23
N GLU A 22 -19.40 7.91 0.50
CA GLU A 22 -19.63 7.25 1.80
C GLU A 22 -19.80 5.75 1.56
N PRO A 23 -19.43 4.89 2.52
CA PRO A 23 -19.62 3.46 2.37
C PRO A 23 -21.11 3.07 2.39
N VAL A 24 -21.44 2.03 1.67
CA VAL A 24 -22.78 1.44 1.73
C VAL A 24 -23.15 1.08 3.18
N SER A 25 -24.29 1.58 3.66
CA SER A 25 -24.73 1.39 5.04
C SER A 25 -24.89 -0.09 5.41
N GLY A 26 -24.20 -0.52 6.49
CA GLY A 26 -24.37 -1.87 7.04
C GLY A 26 -25.71 -2.12 7.72
N ARG A 27 -26.53 -1.07 7.90
CA ARG A 27 -27.92 -1.19 8.41
C ARG A 27 -28.91 -1.52 7.29
N GLU A 28 -28.61 -1.07 6.06
CA GLU A 28 -29.42 -1.35 4.87
C GLU A 28 -28.98 -2.66 4.19
N PHE A 29 -27.67 -2.84 4.06
CA PHE A 29 -27.06 -4.03 3.45
C PHE A 29 -26.10 -4.70 4.42
N PRO A 30 -26.34 -5.95 4.83
CA PRO A 30 -25.39 -6.72 5.64
C PRO A 30 -24.01 -6.76 5.00
N ARG A 31 -22.93 -6.70 5.81
CA ARG A 31 -21.55 -6.65 5.30
C ARG A 31 -21.13 -7.83 4.47
N PHE A 32 -21.76 -8.99 4.67
CA PHE A 32 -21.49 -10.21 3.90
C PHE A 32 -22.17 -10.21 2.52
N SER A 33 -23.03 -9.23 2.21
CA SER A 33 -23.80 -9.18 0.97
C SER A 33 -23.32 -8.07 0.02
N GLY A 34 -23.76 -8.15 -1.24
CA GLY A 34 -23.51 -7.15 -2.27
C GLY A 34 -22.12 -7.28 -2.93
N ILE A 35 -21.85 -6.36 -3.86
CA ILE A 35 -20.55 -6.26 -4.55
C ILE A 35 -19.50 -5.76 -3.56
N LYS A 36 -18.33 -6.41 -3.57
CA LYS A 36 -17.23 -6.07 -2.68
C LYS A 36 -16.37 -4.97 -3.30
N THR A 37 -16.27 -3.85 -2.59
CA THR A 37 -15.33 -2.76 -2.85
C THR A 37 -14.53 -2.47 -1.58
N PHE A 38 -13.35 -1.86 -1.70
CA PHE A 38 -12.57 -1.49 -0.52
C PHE A 38 -13.39 -0.58 0.42
N PHE A 39 -13.51 -1.00 1.68
CA PHE A 39 -14.29 -0.31 2.72
C PHE A 39 -15.76 -0.07 2.34
N ARG A 40 -16.28 -0.80 1.35
CA ARG A 40 -17.63 -0.59 0.79
C ARG A 40 -17.83 0.82 0.20
N MET A 41 -16.73 1.48 -0.16
CA MET A 41 -16.74 2.78 -0.83
C MET A 41 -17.26 2.62 -2.28
N PRO A 42 -17.73 3.72 -2.91
CA PRO A 42 -18.24 3.65 -4.27
C PRO A 42 -17.17 3.17 -5.25
N HIS A 43 -17.58 2.34 -6.20
CA HIS A 43 -16.76 1.99 -7.36
C HIS A 43 -17.03 3.00 -8.47
N VAL A 44 -15.99 3.64 -8.98
CA VAL A 44 -16.11 4.71 -9.97
C VAL A 44 -15.06 4.59 -11.08
N ALA A 45 -15.26 5.30 -12.18
CA ALA A 45 -14.26 5.41 -13.26
C ALA A 45 -13.05 6.26 -12.81
N VAL A 46 -11.91 6.07 -13.50
CA VAL A 46 -10.64 6.74 -13.20
C VAL A 46 -10.74 8.27 -13.24
N ASP A 47 -11.57 8.81 -14.13
CA ASP A 47 -11.78 10.25 -14.35
C ASP A 47 -12.87 10.88 -13.46
N ALA A 48 -13.47 10.12 -12.54
CA ALA A 48 -14.48 10.64 -11.62
C ALA A 48 -13.89 11.65 -10.62
N ASP A 49 -14.76 12.43 -9.98
CA ASP A 49 -14.37 13.46 -9.02
C ASP A 49 -14.15 12.87 -7.61
N TYR A 50 -12.95 12.33 -7.35
CA TYR A 50 -12.50 11.85 -6.04
C TYR A 50 -11.06 12.35 -5.77
N ASP A 51 -10.60 12.24 -4.53
CA ASP A 51 -9.25 12.68 -4.11
C ASP A 51 -8.27 11.52 -4.02
N VAL A 52 -8.73 10.37 -3.51
CA VAL A 52 -7.91 9.18 -3.26
C VAL A 52 -8.50 7.96 -3.96
N ALA A 53 -7.72 7.36 -4.85
CA ALA A 53 -8.04 6.10 -5.52
C ALA A 53 -7.59 4.91 -4.67
N MET A 54 -8.47 3.97 -4.40
CA MET A 54 -8.09 2.63 -3.95
C MET A 54 -8.05 1.70 -5.17
N ILE A 55 -6.93 1.01 -5.35
CA ILE A 55 -6.60 0.25 -6.56
C ILE A 55 -6.19 -1.15 -6.17
N GLY A 56 -6.71 -2.17 -6.85
CA GLY A 56 -6.16 -3.52 -6.80
C GLY A 56 -5.09 -3.73 -7.87
N LEU A 57 -4.03 -4.47 -7.53
CA LEU A 57 -2.97 -4.83 -8.46
C LEU A 57 -2.64 -6.32 -8.34
N PRO A 58 -3.44 -7.21 -8.99
CA PRO A 58 -3.41 -8.65 -8.80
C PRO A 58 -2.29 -9.34 -9.60
N PHE A 59 -1.02 -9.14 -9.20
CA PHE A 59 0.16 -9.71 -9.84
C PHE A 59 1.14 -10.28 -8.81
N ASP A 60 1.71 -11.46 -9.08
CA ASP A 60 2.74 -12.10 -8.25
C ASP A 60 3.74 -12.91 -9.09
N GLY A 61 4.04 -12.42 -10.30
CA GLY A 61 5.02 -13.03 -11.19
C GLY A 61 6.48 -12.73 -10.84
N GLY A 62 6.72 -11.88 -9.84
CA GLY A 62 8.05 -11.50 -9.36
C GLY A 62 8.50 -12.24 -8.10
N VAL A 63 7.69 -13.17 -7.55
CA VAL A 63 8.00 -13.86 -6.29
C VAL A 63 9.12 -14.89 -6.44
N SER A 64 9.92 -15.03 -5.40
CA SER A 64 11.03 -15.99 -5.34
C SER A 64 10.68 -17.32 -4.64
N TYR A 65 9.57 -17.38 -3.88
CA TYR A 65 9.24 -18.55 -3.08
C TYR A 65 7.76 -18.93 -3.17
N ARG A 66 6.87 -18.34 -2.37
CA ARG A 66 5.45 -18.74 -2.30
C ARG A 66 4.56 -17.74 -3.04
N PRO A 67 3.96 -18.10 -4.20
CA PRO A 67 3.01 -17.23 -4.90
C PRO A 67 1.66 -17.21 -4.18
N GLY A 68 0.82 -16.23 -4.51
CA GLY A 68 -0.54 -16.08 -3.98
C GLY A 68 -0.95 -14.64 -3.75
N ALA A 69 0.01 -13.70 -3.80
CA ALA A 69 -0.27 -12.29 -3.58
C ALA A 69 -1.21 -11.68 -4.63
N ARG A 70 -1.34 -12.28 -5.83
CA ARG A 70 -2.33 -11.88 -6.84
C ARG A 70 -3.79 -11.94 -6.34
N PHE A 71 -4.07 -12.68 -5.29
CA PHE A 71 -5.41 -12.81 -4.71
C PHE A 71 -5.71 -11.77 -3.62
N ALA A 72 -4.71 -11.00 -3.19
CA ALA A 72 -4.85 -10.01 -2.14
C ALA A 72 -5.92 -8.93 -2.43
N PRO A 73 -5.98 -8.30 -3.62
CA PRO A 73 -6.96 -7.25 -3.87
C PRO A 73 -8.40 -7.71 -3.65
N SER A 74 -8.73 -8.91 -4.14
CA SER A 74 -10.06 -9.49 -3.97
C SER A 74 -10.37 -9.78 -2.49
N ARG A 75 -9.42 -10.41 -1.77
CA ARG A 75 -9.63 -10.79 -0.37
C ARG A 75 -9.72 -9.57 0.54
N VAL A 76 -8.85 -8.58 0.35
CA VAL A 76 -8.87 -7.34 1.14
C VAL A 76 -10.15 -6.54 0.89
N ARG A 77 -10.68 -6.50 -0.34
CA ARG A 77 -12.01 -5.91 -0.60
C ARG A 77 -13.10 -6.58 0.24
N GLU A 78 -13.10 -7.90 0.30
CA GLU A 78 -14.08 -8.65 1.08
C GLU A 78 -13.95 -8.33 2.59
N ILE A 79 -12.75 -8.42 3.14
CA ILE A 79 -12.48 -8.22 4.56
C ILE A 79 -12.67 -6.75 4.97
N SER A 80 -12.34 -5.80 4.11
CA SER A 80 -12.51 -4.37 4.40
C SER A 80 -13.96 -3.94 4.56
N ALA A 81 -14.94 -4.80 4.24
CA ALA A 81 -16.33 -4.59 4.61
C ALA A 81 -16.55 -4.50 6.14
N LEU A 82 -15.63 -4.99 6.96
CA LEU A 82 -15.61 -4.81 8.42
C LEU A 82 -15.20 -3.40 8.83
N GLY A 83 -14.49 -2.67 7.97
CA GLY A 83 -14.00 -1.32 8.23
C GLY A 83 -15.10 -0.30 8.50
N ARG A 84 -14.71 0.81 9.10
CA ARG A 84 -15.56 1.98 9.40
C ARG A 84 -14.84 3.22 8.89
N VAL A 85 -15.56 4.34 8.82
CA VAL A 85 -14.97 5.61 8.37
C VAL A 85 -14.38 6.43 9.52
N TYR A 86 -14.83 6.20 10.76
CA TYR A 86 -14.38 6.97 11.92
C TYR A 86 -13.13 6.37 12.53
N HIS A 87 -12.04 7.16 12.55
CA HIS A 87 -10.73 6.76 13.04
C HIS A 87 -10.59 7.16 14.53
N MET A 88 -10.68 6.18 15.44
CA MET A 88 -10.60 6.44 16.88
C MET A 88 -9.29 7.12 17.32
N GLY A 89 -8.15 6.73 16.74
CA GLY A 89 -6.85 7.32 17.08
C GLY A 89 -6.68 8.78 16.63
N ARG A 90 -7.47 9.23 15.63
CA ARG A 90 -7.48 10.60 15.10
C ARG A 90 -8.73 11.38 15.44
N MET A 91 -9.73 10.70 16.05
CA MET A 91 -11.03 11.25 16.46
C MET A 91 -11.79 11.93 15.31
N GLU A 92 -11.68 11.41 14.08
CA GLU A 92 -12.37 11.95 12.90
C GLU A 92 -12.75 10.87 11.88
N ALA A 93 -13.71 11.18 11.01
CA ALA A 93 -14.06 10.34 9.87
C ALA A 93 -13.32 10.84 8.62
N PHE A 94 -12.56 9.95 7.97
CA PHE A 94 -11.79 10.33 6.77
C PHE A 94 -12.70 10.84 5.63
N THR A 95 -13.94 10.32 5.51
CA THR A 95 -14.91 10.74 4.48
C THR A 95 -15.39 12.19 4.63
N LYS A 96 -15.15 12.82 5.77
CA LYS A 96 -15.44 14.25 5.98
C LYS A 96 -14.35 15.16 5.41
N LYS A 97 -13.20 14.59 5.06
CA LYS A 97 -12.00 15.32 4.62
C LYS A 97 -11.61 15.01 3.19
N VAL A 98 -11.75 13.75 2.78
CA VAL A 98 -11.32 13.28 1.46
C VAL A 98 -12.39 12.40 0.81
N LYS A 99 -12.59 12.60 -0.49
CA LYS A 99 -13.41 11.71 -1.32
C LYS A 99 -12.57 10.51 -1.70
N VAL A 100 -12.96 9.33 -1.23
CA VAL A 100 -12.26 8.06 -1.49
C VAL A 100 -13.11 7.16 -2.36
N ALA A 101 -12.53 6.51 -3.34
CA ALA A 101 -13.23 5.57 -4.21
C ALA A 101 -12.38 4.33 -4.55
N ASP A 102 -13.05 3.21 -4.73
CA ASP A 102 -12.47 2.03 -5.39
C ASP A 102 -12.59 2.22 -6.90
N ILE A 103 -11.48 2.18 -7.62
CA ILE A 103 -11.47 2.32 -9.08
C ILE A 103 -11.20 1.00 -9.80
N GLY A 104 -11.32 -0.11 -9.08
CA GLY A 104 -11.10 -1.45 -9.62
C GLY A 104 -9.63 -1.88 -9.63
N ASP A 105 -9.32 -2.79 -10.53
CA ASP A 105 -7.99 -3.38 -10.64
C ASP A 105 -7.23 -2.84 -11.85
N CYS A 106 -5.92 -2.64 -11.67
CA CYS A 106 -4.99 -2.52 -12.78
C CYS A 106 -4.74 -3.91 -13.38
N PRO A 107 -5.12 -4.19 -14.63
CA PRO A 107 -5.02 -5.54 -15.20
C PRO A 107 -3.57 -5.86 -15.62
N PRO A 108 -2.85 -6.75 -14.93
CA PRO A 108 -1.50 -7.16 -15.32
C PRO A 108 -1.51 -8.15 -16.49
N VAL A 109 -0.32 -8.55 -16.94
CA VAL A 109 -0.11 -9.70 -17.84
C VAL A 109 0.38 -10.88 -16.99
N PRO A 110 -0.43 -11.94 -16.78
CA PRO A 110 -0.13 -12.97 -15.77
C PRO A 110 1.24 -13.65 -15.88
N ASN A 111 1.78 -13.74 -17.09
CA ASN A 111 3.00 -14.49 -17.39
C ASN A 111 4.16 -13.60 -17.87
N SER A 112 4.10 -12.29 -17.65
CA SER A 112 5.18 -11.37 -18.01
C SER A 112 5.23 -10.19 -17.05
N LEU A 113 6.34 -10.09 -16.35
CA LEU A 113 6.62 -9.02 -15.41
C LEU A 113 6.80 -7.68 -16.16
N GLU A 114 7.60 -7.66 -17.22
CA GLU A 114 7.89 -6.45 -18.00
C GLU A 114 6.63 -5.88 -18.65
N LYS A 115 5.80 -6.73 -19.27
CA LYS A 115 4.51 -6.30 -19.84
C LYS A 115 3.53 -5.86 -18.76
N SER A 116 3.60 -6.44 -17.56
CA SER A 116 2.83 -5.97 -16.42
C SER A 116 3.29 -4.58 -15.99
N TYR A 117 4.60 -4.33 -15.95
CA TYR A 117 5.16 -3.01 -15.67
C TYR A 117 4.66 -1.94 -16.65
N GLU A 118 4.67 -2.24 -17.96
CA GLU A 118 4.13 -1.32 -19.00
C GLU A 118 2.65 -1.00 -18.74
N ARG A 119 1.83 -2.01 -18.41
CA ARG A 119 0.41 -1.81 -18.11
C ARG A 119 0.19 -1.01 -16.82
N ILE A 120 0.95 -1.30 -15.77
CA ILE A 120 0.90 -0.57 -14.52
C ILE A 120 1.26 0.90 -14.76
N GLN A 121 2.35 1.17 -15.48
CA GLN A 121 2.75 2.54 -15.82
C GLN A 121 1.65 3.26 -16.64
N SER A 122 1.08 2.62 -17.65
CA SER A 122 0.00 3.20 -18.44
C SER A 122 -1.24 3.51 -17.58
N PHE A 123 -1.61 2.61 -16.66
CA PHE A 123 -2.76 2.79 -15.78
C PHE A 123 -2.51 3.93 -14.78
N TYR A 124 -1.36 3.91 -14.08
CA TYR A 124 -1.00 4.94 -13.10
C TYR A 124 -0.80 6.31 -13.75
N GLY A 125 -0.24 6.36 -14.96
CA GLY A 125 -0.14 7.59 -15.74
C GLY A 125 -1.50 8.29 -15.94
N LYS A 126 -2.56 7.51 -16.18
CA LYS A 126 -3.94 8.04 -16.27
C LYS A 126 -4.44 8.52 -14.91
N VAL A 127 -4.34 7.69 -13.87
CA VAL A 127 -4.79 8.04 -12.50
C VAL A 127 -4.12 9.33 -12.02
N LEU A 128 -2.80 9.39 -12.12
CA LEU A 128 -2.01 10.55 -11.69
C LEU A 128 -2.22 11.76 -12.58
N GLY A 129 -2.53 11.57 -13.89
CA GLY A 129 -2.91 12.63 -14.82
C GLY A 129 -4.15 13.40 -14.37
N HIS A 130 -5.09 12.72 -13.70
CA HIS A 130 -6.28 13.33 -13.09
C HIS A 130 -6.00 13.95 -11.69
N GLY A 131 -4.74 14.04 -11.25
CA GLY A 131 -4.37 14.67 -9.98
C GLY A 131 -4.69 13.85 -8.74
N LYS A 132 -4.94 12.54 -8.89
CA LYS A 132 -5.35 11.66 -7.79
C LYS A 132 -4.15 11.18 -6.97
N ARG A 133 -4.41 10.93 -5.68
CA ARG A 133 -3.52 10.19 -4.77
C ARG A 133 -3.96 8.73 -4.74
N THR A 134 -3.08 7.80 -4.35
CA THR A 134 -3.38 6.37 -4.48
C THR A 134 -3.13 5.59 -3.19
N ILE A 135 -3.98 4.59 -2.94
CA ILE A 135 -3.71 3.46 -2.04
C ILE A 135 -3.86 2.21 -2.89
N THR A 136 -2.80 1.44 -3.01
CA THR A 136 -2.78 0.20 -3.79
C THR A 136 -2.79 -1.00 -2.86
N VAL A 137 -3.62 -1.99 -3.16
CA VAL A 137 -3.44 -3.33 -2.62
C VAL A 137 -2.79 -4.13 -3.74
N GLY A 138 -1.54 -4.45 -3.54
CA GLY A 138 -0.73 -5.09 -4.55
C GLY A 138 -0.83 -6.59 -4.56
N GLY A 139 -0.06 -7.09 -5.41
CA GLY A 139 0.51 -8.39 -5.52
C GLY A 139 1.82 -8.49 -4.75
N ASP A 140 2.85 -8.99 -5.41
CA ASP A 140 4.20 -9.01 -4.87
C ASP A 140 4.86 -7.62 -4.89
N HIS A 141 5.98 -7.45 -4.18
CA HIS A 141 6.63 -6.14 -4.03
C HIS A 141 7.22 -5.55 -5.32
N SER A 142 7.37 -6.36 -6.38
CA SER A 142 7.88 -5.88 -7.68
C SER A 142 6.96 -4.82 -8.30
N VAL A 143 5.66 -4.83 -7.98
CA VAL A 143 4.67 -3.90 -8.54
C VAL A 143 4.89 -2.45 -8.12
N THR A 144 5.60 -2.21 -7.04
CA THR A 144 5.91 -0.87 -6.53
C THR A 144 6.83 -0.09 -7.47
N LEU A 145 7.76 -0.77 -8.15
CA LEU A 145 8.71 -0.11 -9.06
C LEU A 145 8.02 0.67 -10.21
N PRO A 146 7.13 0.07 -11.03
CA PRO A 146 6.44 0.81 -12.09
C PRO A 146 5.52 1.92 -11.56
N ILE A 147 4.98 1.79 -10.34
CA ILE A 147 4.23 2.87 -9.69
C ILE A 147 5.15 4.05 -9.39
N LEU A 148 6.32 3.80 -8.78
CA LEU A 148 7.31 4.84 -8.46
C LEU A 148 7.83 5.55 -9.73
N ARG A 149 7.98 4.84 -10.85
CA ARG A 149 8.34 5.45 -12.14
C ARG A 149 7.32 6.52 -12.58
N GLU A 150 6.03 6.23 -12.46
CA GLU A 150 4.98 7.21 -12.81
C GLU A 150 4.86 8.33 -11.77
N MET A 151 5.03 8.03 -10.47
CA MET A 151 5.11 9.05 -9.43
C MET A 151 6.28 10.01 -9.68
N ARG A 152 7.47 9.48 -10.03
CA ARG A 152 8.65 10.28 -10.36
C ARG A 152 8.41 11.22 -11.54
N LYS A 153 7.71 10.74 -12.58
CA LYS A 153 7.30 11.57 -13.73
C LYS A 153 6.34 12.67 -13.29
N LYS A 154 5.33 12.32 -12.50
CA LYS A 154 4.30 13.27 -12.02
C LYS A 154 4.88 14.40 -11.17
N TYR A 155 5.77 14.08 -10.22
CA TYR A 155 6.30 15.06 -9.28
C TYR A 155 7.60 15.73 -9.73
N GLY A 156 8.22 15.25 -10.81
CA GLY A 156 9.42 15.86 -11.41
C GLY A 156 10.70 15.74 -10.57
N LYS A 157 10.66 15.12 -9.38
CA LYS A 157 11.78 14.96 -8.43
C LYS A 157 11.71 13.61 -7.70
N PRO A 158 12.84 13.10 -7.16
CA PRO A 158 12.84 11.89 -6.36
C PRO A 158 11.89 12.01 -5.15
N LEU A 159 11.25 10.90 -4.80
CA LEU A 159 10.31 10.83 -3.68
C LEU A 159 11.05 10.59 -2.35
N SER A 160 10.52 11.11 -1.25
CA SER A 160 10.80 10.53 0.06
C SER A 160 10.13 9.17 0.14
N PHE A 161 10.81 8.17 0.69
CA PHE A 161 10.31 6.80 0.66
C PHE A 161 10.36 6.16 2.03
N ILE A 162 9.22 5.70 2.51
CA ILE A 162 9.09 4.98 3.78
C ILE A 162 8.69 3.54 3.43
N HIS A 163 9.54 2.61 3.76
CA HIS A 163 9.44 1.21 3.36
C HIS A 163 9.38 0.34 4.61
N PHE A 164 8.22 -0.24 4.89
CA PHE A 164 8.02 -1.24 5.93
C PHE A 164 8.27 -2.62 5.34
N ASP A 165 9.18 -3.39 5.91
CA ASP A 165 9.58 -4.69 5.37
C ASP A 165 10.42 -5.49 6.39
N ALA A 166 10.44 -6.80 6.27
CA ALA A 166 11.43 -7.64 6.91
C ALA A 166 12.77 -7.65 6.16
N HIS A 167 12.73 -7.38 4.86
CA HIS A 167 13.81 -7.50 3.89
C HIS A 167 14.33 -6.15 3.41
N LEU A 168 15.50 -6.16 2.76
CA LEU A 168 16.07 -4.94 2.18
C LEU A 168 15.51 -4.63 0.79
N ASP A 169 15.13 -5.65 0.04
CA ASP A 169 14.67 -5.59 -1.35
C ASP A 169 15.61 -4.83 -2.31
N THR A 170 16.86 -4.77 -1.92
CA THR A 170 17.96 -4.18 -2.70
C THR A 170 18.86 -5.24 -3.34
N TYR A 171 18.34 -6.46 -3.49
CA TYR A 171 19.10 -7.57 -4.06
C TYR A 171 19.42 -7.34 -5.55
N PRO A 172 20.54 -7.88 -6.05
CA PRO A 172 20.89 -7.80 -7.46
C PRO A 172 19.96 -8.66 -8.31
N PRO A 173 20.03 -8.52 -9.66
CA PRO A 173 19.37 -9.44 -10.59
C PRO A 173 19.66 -10.90 -10.24
N ALA A 174 18.65 -11.76 -10.40
CA ALA A 174 18.71 -13.18 -10.10
C ALA A 174 18.00 -14.00 -11.19
N TRP A 175 18.37 -15.28 -11.36
CA TRP A 175 17.76 -16.19 -12.34
C TRP A 175 17.68 -15.62 -13.77
N GLU A 176 18.72 -14.90 -14.18
CA GLU A 176 18.75 -14.20 -15.48
C GLU A 176 17.64 -13.16 -15.66
N MET A 177 17.02 -12.72 -14.56
CA MET A 177 15.96 -11.71 -14.52
C MET A 177 16.44 -10.44 -13.82
N ASP A 178 16.21 -9.29 -14.45
CA ASP A 178 16.56 -7.99 -13.87
C ASP A 178 15.60 -7.60 -12.74
N TYR A 179 14.34 -8.03 -12.85
CA TYR A 179 13.28 -7.63 -11.95
C TYR A 179 12.69 -8.81 -11.19
N HIS A 180 12.61 -8.69 -9.88
CA HIS A 180 11.86 -9.56 -8.97
C HIS A 180 11.45 -8.78 -7.72
N HIS A 181 10.61 -9.35 -6.85
CA HIS A 181 10.11 -8.64 -5.68
C HIS A 181 11.23 -8.10 -4.78
N GLY A 182 12.31 -8.86 -4.58
CA GLY A 182 13.46 -8.44 -3.77
C GLY A 182 14.43 -7.47 -4.47
N SER A 183 14.16 -7.01 -5.70
CA SER A 183 15.06 -6.08 -6.43
C SER A 183 14.47 -4.71 -6.68
N PHE A 184 13.18 -4.49 -6.40
CA PHE A 184 12.50 -3.25 -6.75
C PHE A 184 13.16 -2.02 -6.11
N ALA A 185 13.59 -2.12 -4.86
CA ALA A 185 14.18 -1.02 -4.11
C ALA A 185 15.56 -0.62 -4.66
N ARG A 186 16.36 -1.59 -5.13
CA ARG A 186 17.60 -1.30 -5.87
C ARG A 186 17.32 -0.45 -7.10
N HIS A 187 16.41 -0.90 -7.96
CA HIS A 187 16.02 -0.18 -9.17
C HIS A 187 15.44 1.19 -8.87
N ALA A 188 14.61 1.32 -7.82
CA ALA A 188 14.05 2.60 -7.41
C ALA A 188 15.14 3.64 -7.07
N VAL A 189 16.24 3.22 -6.46
CA VAL A 189 17.39 4.07 -6.15
C VAL A 189 18.25 4.33 -7.40
N GLU A 190 18.60 3.29 -8.16
CA GLU A 190 19.46 3.41 -9.34
C GLU A 190 18.82 4.25 -10.47
N GLU A 191 17.50 4.18 -10.62
CA GLU A 191 16.73 5.01 -11.56
C GLU A 191 16.44 6.45 -11.03
N GLY A 192 16.85 6.78 -9.80
CA GLY A 192 16.59 8.09 -9.19
C GLY A 192 15.11 8.38 -8.96
N LEU A 193 14.31 7.35 -8.67
CA LEU A 193 12.88 7.49 -8.37
C LEU A 193 12.64 7.94 -6.94
N VAL A 194 13.52 7.52 -6.03
CA VAL A 194 13.51 7.87 -4.61
C VAL A 194 14.80 8.57 -4.22
N ASP A 195 14.74 9.45 -3.24
CA ASP A 195 15.93 10.09 -2.65
C ASP A 195 16.52 9.16 -1.58
N PRO A 196 17.70 8.57 -1.79
CA PRO A 196 18.28 7.63 -0.83
C PRO A 196 18.51 8.23 0.57
N LYS A 197 18.73 9.55 0.65
CA LYS A 197 18.92 10.27 1.93
C LYS A 197 17.60 10.47 2.70
N ARG A 198 16.48 10.29 2.03
CA ARG A 198 15.11 10.36 2.56
C ARG A 198 14.39 9.02 2.45
N TYR A 199 15.16 7.95 2.34
CA TYR A 199 14.67 6.59 2.28
C TYR A 199 14.89 5.91 3.64
N HIS A 200 13.79 5.49 4.27
CA HIS A 200 13.78 4.82 5.56
C HIS A 200 13.17 3.43 5.41
N MET A 201 13.94 2.39 5.66
CA MET A 201 13.51 1.01 5.75
C MET A 201 13.19 0.68 7.21
N ILE A 202 12.00 0.17 7.51
CA ILE A 202 11.49 -0.01 8.88
C ILE A 202 11.06 -1.47 9.10
N GLY A 203 11.64 -2.13 10.08
CA GLY A 203 11.27 -3.52 10.44
C GLY A 203 12.29 -4.56 9.99
N ILE A 204 13.42 -4.13 9.44
CA ILE A 204 14.43 -5.01 8.84
C ILE A 204 14.99 -5.97 9.89
N ARG A 205 14.94 -7.27 9.53
CA ARG A 205 15.41 -8.37 10.39
C ARG A 205 15.69 -9.66 9.63
N GLY A 206 15.34 -9.69 8.33
CA GLY A 206 15.50 -10.86 7.48
C GLY A 206 16.93 -11.39 7.49
N PRO A 207 17.12 -12.71 7.36
CA PRO A 207 18.44 -13.26 7.20
C PRO A 207 19.08 -12.71 5.92
N LEU A 208 20.37 -12.39 6.01
CA LEU A 208 21.16 -11.92 4.88
C LEU A 208 22.04 -13.07 4.38
N THR A 209 22.39 -13.03 3.09
CA THR A 209 23.37 -13.96 2.50
C THR A 209 24.76 -13.69 3.05
N GLY A 210 25.06 -12.40 3.32
CA GLY A 210 26.32 -11.96 3.88
C GLY A 210 26.32 -10.45 4.14
N SER A 211 27.44 -9.93 4.63
CA SER A 211 27.62 -8.49 4.87
C SER A 211 27.49 -7.64 3.61
N ASP A 212 27.67 -8.23 2.44
CA ASP A 212 27.62 -7.55 1.14
C ASP A 212 26.20 -7.11 0.78
N ASP A 213 25.16 -7.78 1.30
CA ASP A 213 23.77 -7.36 1.15
C ASP A 213 23.53 -5.94 1.74
N LEU A 214 24.30 -5.56 2.76
CA LEU A 214 24.28 -4.22 3.34
C LEU A 214 25.11 -3.19 2.57
N ALA A 215 25.96 -3.61 1.65
CA ALA A 215 26.87 -2.71 0.94
C ALA A 215 26.10 -1.67 0.12
N PHE A 216 25.00 -2.09 -0.54
CA PHE A 216 24.16 -1.19 -1.33
C PHE A 216 23.54 -0.09 -0.47
N VAL A 217 22.87 -0.45 0.62
CA VAL A 217 22.19 0.52 1.50
C VAL A 217 23.19 1.48 2.14
N LYS A 218 24.35 1.00 2.55
CA LYS A 218 25.46 1.82 3.09
C LYS A 218 26.00 2.78 2.06
N LYS A 219 26.29 2.30 0.84
CA LYS A 219 26.82 3.10 -0.28
C LYS A 219 25.92 4.29 -0.60
N HIS A 220 24.61 4.09 -0.58
CA HIS A 220 23.63 5.10 -0.95
C HIS A 220 23.16 5.95 0.25
N GLY A 221 23.48 5.55 1.47
CA GLY A 221 23.09 6.28 2.69
C GLY A 221 21.64 6.10 3.08
N ILE A 222 21.02 4.95 2.69
CA ILE A 222 19.66 4.58 3.06
C ILE A 222 19.61 4.29 4.56
N GLN A 223 18.58 4.76 5.24
CA GLN A 223 18.39 4.56 6.67
C GLN A 223 17.70 3.22 6.93
N VAL A 224 18.42 2.28 7.50
CA VAL A 224 17.92 0.95 7.85
C VAL A 224 17.61 0.92 9.35
N HIS A 225 16.34 0.76 9.69
CA HIS A 225 15.84 0.62 11.06
C HIS A 225 15.50 -0.84 11.34
N THR A 226 16.33 -1.49 12.14
CA THR A 226 16.15 -2.90 12.50
C THR A 226 15.05 -3.06 13.55
N MET A 227 14.54 -4.30 13.66
CA MET A 227 13.58 -4.62 14.74
C MET A 227 14.17 -4.43 16.12
N ASP A 228 15.48 -4.71 16.33
CA ASP A 228 16.14 -4.48 17.61
C ASP A 228 16.11 -2.99 17.97
N GLU A 229 16.48 -2.09 17.02
CA GLU A 229 16.39 -0.64 17.24
C GLU A 229 14.98 -0.20 17.64
N ILE A 230 13.96 -0.72 16.95
CA ILE A 230 12.55 -0.35 17.19
C ILE A 230 12.10 -0.84 18.57
N ARG A 231 12.47 -2.05 18.96
CA ARG A 231 12.09 -2.64 20.24
C ARG A 231 12.78 -1.97 21.42
N ASP A 232 14.06 -1.65 21.28
CA ASP A 232 14.84 -0.95 22.31
C ASP A 232 14.25 0.44 22.60
N LYS A 233 13.82 1.16 21.58
CA LYS A 233 13.19 2.49 21.72
C LYS A 233 11.71 2.43 22.11
N GLY A 234 11.01 1.39 21.68
CA GLY A 234 9.57 1.32 21.61
C GLY A 234 8.98 2.14 20.45
N ALA A 235 7.89 1.67 19.84
CA ALA A 235 7.33 2.21 18.59
C ALA A 235 7.06 3.73 18.63
N LYS A 236 6.56 4.25 19.76
CA LYS A 236 6.28 5.70 19.91
C LYS A 236 7.54 6.55 19.90
N ALA A 237 8.56 6.17 20.67
CA ALA A 237 9.82 6.90 20.70
C ALA A 237 10.58 6.74 19.38
N PHE A 238 10.51 5.57 18.76
CA PHE A 238 11.07 5.32 17.45
C PHE A 238 10.51 6.29 16.41
N VAL A 239 9.19 6.37 16.23
CA VAL A 239 8.59 7.25 15.22
C VAL A 239 8.87 8.73 15.50
N GLN A 240 9.01 9.12 16.76
CA GLN A 240 9.40 10.50 17.12
C GLN A 240 10.85 10.82 16.71
N SER A 241 11.73 9.81 16.65
CA SER A 241 13.12 9.96 16.19
C SER A 241 13.26 10.05 14.66
N LEU A 242 12.22 9.67 13.90
CA LEU A 242 12.21 9.84 12.44
C LEU A 242 12.12 11.33 12.08
N PRO A 243 12.68 11.73 10.91
CA PRO A 243 12.63 13.12 10.47
C PRO A 243 11.20 13.58 10.18
N ASP A 244 11.00 14.89 10.11
CA ASP A 244 9.82 15.48 9.47
C ASP A 244 10.02 15.40 7.95
N PHE A 245 9.18 14.62 7.27
CA PHE A 245 9.19 14.51 5.80
C PHE A 245 8.65 15.76 5.13
N GLY A 246 7.95 16.62 5.88
CA GLY A 246 7.49 17.93 5.43
C GLY A 246 6.55 17.86 4.23
N LYS A 247 6.73 18.79 3.29
CA LYS A 247 5.94 18.92 2.05
C LYS A 247 6.56 18.17 0.87
N GLU A 248 7.65 17.42 1.07
CA GLU A 248 8.22 16.62 0.01
C GLU A 248 7.25 15.50 -0.37
N PRO A 249 7.11 15.17 -1.67
CA PRO A 249 6.26 14.07 -2.09
C PRO A 249 6.80 12.79 -1.46
N THR A 250 5.98 12.17 -0.62
CA THR A 250 6.34 10.98 0.14
C THR A 250 5.48 9.81 -0.28
N TYR A 251 6.10 8.67 -0.52
CA TYR A 251 5.43 7.40 -0.78
C TYR A 251 5.68 6.43 0.38
N ILE A 252 4.65 5.68 0.77
CA ILE A 252 4.77 4.61 1.78
C ILE A 252 4.55 3.28 1.08
N SER A 253 5.54 2.40 1.11
CA SER A 253 5.39 1.00 0.70
C SER A 253 5.35 0.13 1.94
N TYR A 254 4.33 -0.70 2.03
CA TYR A 254 4.07 -1.53 3.19
C TYR A 254 4.02 -3.00 2.77
N ASP A 255 5.17 -3.66 2.90
CA ASP A 255 5.21 -5.10 2.84
C ASP A 255 4.59 -5.68 4.10
N ILE A 256 3.61 -6.58 3.92
CA ILE A 256 2.90 -7.18 5.05
C ILE A 256 3.80 -8.03 5.92
N ASP A 257 4.93 -8.50 5.41
CA ASP A 257 5.89 -9.32 6.14
C ASP A 257 6.77 -8.53 7.11
N CYS A 258 6.68 -7.17 7.12
CA CYS A 258 7.20 -6.36 8.21
C CYS A 258 6.58 -6.78 9.56
N LEU A 259 5.36 -7.31 9.51
CA LEU A 259 4.68 -7.88 10.67
C LEU A 259 5.26 -9.24 11.08
N ASP A 260 5.14 -9.55 12.34
CA ASP A 260 5.44 -10.89 12.85
C ASP A 260 4.46 -11.90 12.26
N PRO A 261 4.91 -13.13 11.87
CA PRO A 261 4.03 -14.17 11.35
C PRO A 261 2.89 -14.58 12.29
N SER A 262 2.96 -14.26 13.59
CA SER A 262 1.84 -14.44 14.52
C SER A 262 0.68 -13.46 14.26
N CYS A 263 0.97 -12.32 13.63
CA CYS A 263 -0.01 -11.30 13.22
C CYS A 263 -0.37 -11.39 11.74
N ALA A 264 0.57 -11.79 10.89
CA ALA A 264 0.42 -11.86 9.44
C ALA A 264 1.10 -13.12 8.85
N PRO A 265 0.50 -14.31 9.03
CA PRO A 265 1.06 -15.56 8.49
C PRO A 265 0.96 -15.66 6.96
N GLY A 266 0.03 -14.95 6.34
CA GLY A 266 -0.31 -15.03 4.92
C GLY A 266 0.58 -14.17 4.04
N THR A 267 1.86 -14.52 3.94
CA THR A 267 2.82 -13.86 3.06
C THR A 267 3.78 -14.87 2.42
N GLY A 268 4.50 -14.43 1.39
CA GLY A 268 5.42 -15.27 0.61
C GLY A 268 6.68 -15.64 1.38
N THR A 269 7.28 -14.70 2.08
CA THR A 269 8.60 -14.81 2.74
C THR A 269 8.57 -14.33 4.19
N PRO A 270 7.78 -15.00 5.08
CA PRO A 270 7.61 -14.56 6.46
C PRO A 270 8.92 -14.70 7.27
N VAL A 271 9.21 -13.70 8.11
CA VAL A 271 10.34 -13.71 9.02
C VAL A 271 9.86 -13.50 10.47
N PRO A 272 10.19 -14.37 11.43
CA PRO A 272 9.83 -14.20 12.85
C PRO A 272 10.47 -12.96 13.48
N GLY A 273 9.87 -12.46 14.57
CA GLY A 273 10.40 -11.33 15.33
C GLY A 273 9.99 -9.95 14.77
N GLY A 274 8.92 -9.90 13.96
CA GLY A 274 8.44 -8.67 13.33
C GLY A 274 7.61 -7.74 14.22
N LEU A 275 7.09 -6.68 13.61
CA LEU A 275 6.19 -5.73 14.25
C LEU A 275 4.84 -6.41 14.57
N THR A 276 4.21 -5.99 15.64
CA THR A 276 2.79 -6.23 15.86
C THR A 276 1.96 -5.20 15.08
N THR A 277 0.71 -5.50 14.79
CA THR A 277 -0.23 -4.55 14.16
C THR A 277 -0.36 -3.27 15.00
N TYR A 278 -0.33 -3.37 16.33
CA TYR A 278 -0.39 -2.21 17.23
C TYR A 278 0.84 -1.32 17.13
N GLU A 279 2.06 -1.89 17.05
CA GLU A 279 3.29 -1.10 16.83
C GLU A 279 3.24 -0.35 15.49
N VAL A 280 2.76 -1.00 14.42
CA VAL A 280 2.56 -0.35 13.12
C VAL A 280 1.57 0.81 13.21
N GLN A 281 0.42 0.62 13.87
CA GLN A 281 -0.52 1.72 14.08
C GLN A 281 0.13 2.91 14.80
N GLN A 282 0.95 2.66 15.83
CA GLN A 282 1.66 3.73 16.55
C GLN A 282 2.65 4.46 15.63
N ILE A 283 3.40 3.71 14.82
CA ILE A 283 4.37 4.30 13.87
C ILE A 283 3.63 5.12 12.82
N LEU A 284 2.63 4.57 12.12
CA LEU A 284 1.89 5.26 11.07
C LEU A 284 1.18 6.52 11.58
N ARG A 285 0.60 6.48 12.79
CA ARG A 285 -0.04 7.64 13.43
C ARG A 285 0.94 8.73 13.83
N GLY A 286 2.18 8.36 14.14
CA GLY A 286 3.23 9.27 14.57
C GLY A 286 4.06 9.86 13.42
N LEU A 287 3.94 9.36 12.18
CA LEU A 287 4.68 9.87 11.02
C LEU A 287 4.36 11.34 10.76
N LYS A 288 5.41 12.15 10.57
CA LYS A 288 5.32 13.56 10.20
C LYS A 288 5.41 13.73 8.68
N VAL A 289 4.33 13.38 7.98
CA VAL A 289 4.23 13.47 6.50
C VAL A 289 3.11 14.45 6.16
N LYS A 290 3.42 15.52 5.41
CA LYS A 290 2.47 16.56 4.99
C LYS A 290 2.08 16.47 3.51
N ASN A 291 2.72 15.59 2.76
CA ASN A 291 2.44 15.37 1.34
C ASN A 291 2.60 13.89 1.00
N LEU A 292 1.69 13.06 1.53
CA LEU A 292 1.58 11.66 1.12
C LEU A 292 0.96 11.61 -0.27
N VAL A 293 1.70 11.12 -1.25
CA VAL A 293 1.27 11.10 -2.65
C VAL A 293 0.75 9.75 -3.10
N GLY A 294 1.19 8.68 -2.44
CA GLY A 294 0.76 7.31 -2.66
C GLY A 294 1.19 6.40 -1.53
N ALA A 295 0.48 5.29 -1.40
CA ALA A 295 0.87 4.19 -0.53
C ALA A 295 0.45 2.87 -1.18
N ASP A 296 1.16 1.79 -0.83
CA ASP A 296 0.73 0.44 -1.17
C ASP A 296 0.81 -0.51 0.04
N VAL A 297 0.07 -1.61 -0.07
CA VAL A 297 0.16 -2.79 0.78
C VAL A 297 0.43 -3.96 -0.15
N VAL A 298 1.54 -4.64 0.03
CA VAL A 298 2.03 -5.71 -0.85
C VAL A 298 2.30 -7.00 -0.09
N GLU A 299 2.57 -8.09 -0.82
CA GLU A 299 2.93 -9.43 -0.33
C GLU A 299 1.87 -10.13 0.52
N VAL A 300 0.65 -9.60 0.59
CA VAL A 300 -0.47 -10.32 1.21
C VAL A 300 -0.83 -11.52 0.37
N SER A 301 -0.67 -12.72 0.91
CA SER A 301 -0.90 -13.98 0.21
C SER A 301 -2.05 -14.79 0.85
N PRO A 302 -3.31 -14.59 0.42
CA PRO A 302 -4.48 -15.25 0.99
C PRO A 302 -4.39 -16.79 1.07
N PRO A 303 -3.74 -17.51 0.13
CA PRO A 303 -3.59 -18.95 0.24
C PRO A 303 -2.83 -19.43 1.49
N PHE A 304 -2.02 -18.58 2.11
CA PHE A 304 -1.27 -18.87 3.34
C PHE A 304 -1.84 -18.16 4.56
N ASP A 305 -2.93 -17.38 4.39
CA ASP A 305 -3.57 -16.67 5.50
C ASP A 305 -4.39 -17.62 6.39
N VAL A 306 -4.45 -17.32 7.68
CA VAL A 306 -5.19 -18.07 8.66
C VAL A 306 -6.28 -17.18 9.25
N SER A 307 -7.54 -17.56 9.06
CA SER A 307 -8.70 -16.80 9.56
C SER A 307 -8.67 -15.30 9.19
N ASP A 308 -8.10 -14.98 8.05
CA ASP A 308 -7.97 -13.63 7.52
C ASP A 308 -7.11 -12.65 8.34
N LEU A 309 -6.26 -13.14 9.24
CA LEU A 309 -5.41 -12.29 10.08
C LEU A 309 -4.57 -11.32 9.25
N THR A 310 -3.94 -11.82 8.19
CA THR A 310 -3.09 -11.01 7.30
C THR A 310 -3.92 -10.02 6.49
N SER A 311 -5.05 -10.46 5.95
CA SER A 311 -5.98 -9.61 5.20
C SER A 311 -6.59 -8.51 6.09
N LEU A 312 -6.85 -8.80 7.37
CA LEU A 312 -7.27 -7.81 8.38
C LEU A 312 -6.15 -6.79 8.67
N ALA A 313 -4.91 -7.25 8.80
CA ALA A 313 -3.76 -6.38 9.00
C ALA A 313 -3.54 -5.45 7.80
N ALA A 314 -3.72 -5.95 6.57
CA ALA A 314 -3.67 -5.15 5.35
C ALA A 314 -4.77 -4.09 5.32
N MET A 315 -6.01 -4.45 5.66
CA MET A 315 -7.11 -3.51 5.80
C MET A 315 -6.80 -2.41 6.83
N ASP A 316 -6.21 -2.79 7.98
CA ASP A 316 -5.84 -1.84 9.03
C ASP A 316 -4.78 -0.84 8.56
N ALA A 317 -3.74 -1.29 7.85
CA ALA A 317 -2.75 -0.42 7.25
C ALA A 317 -3.38 0.58 6.25
N MET A 318 -4.28 0.11 5.36
CA MET A 318 -5.03 1.00 4.46
C MET A 318 -5.85 2.03 5.24
N PHE A 319 -6.44 1.64 6.37
CA PHE A 319 -7.22 2.54 7.22
C PHE A 319 -6.35 3.64 7.84
N GLU A 320 -5.13 3.30 8.29
CA GLU A 320 -4.17 4.28 8.77
C GLU A 320 -3.72 5.24 7.63
N PHE A 321 -3.53 4.74 6.39
CA PHE A 321 -3.25 5.60 5.23
C PHE A 321 -4.38 6.57 4.93
N LEU A 322 -5.64 6.12 5.00
CA LEU A 322 -6.81 7.01 4.86
C LEU A 322 -6.82 8.08 5.95
N GLY A 323 -6.44 7.73 7.19
CA GLY A 323 -6.26 8.68 8.27
C GLY A 323 -5.14 9.69 8.02
N LEU A 324 -4.03 9.27 7.41
CA LEU A 324 -2.94 10.17 7.01
C LEU A 324 -3.41 11.13 5.91
N TYR A 325 -4.12 10.66 4.89
CA TYR A 325 -4.68 11.53 3.84
C TYR A 325 -5.68 12.54 4.41
N ALA A 326 -6.55 12.12 5.31
CA ALA A 326 -7.51 13.01 5.96
C ALA A 326 -6.83 14.12 6.78
N SER A 327 -5.70 13.82 7.41
CA SER A 327 -4.94 14.79 8.21
C SER A 327 -4.20 15.86 7.38
N GLN A 328 -4.16 15.69 6.05
CA GLN A 328 -3.49 16.58 5.10
C GLN A 328 -4.47 17.43 4.27
N ALA A 329 -5.78 17.24 4.46
CA ALA A 329 -6.85 17.89 3.72
C ALA A 329 -7.28 19.25 4.32
#